data_78c7ee10ed95abda54ec6ee58c64934a
#
_entry.id   78c7ee10ed95abda54ec6ee58c64934a
#
_cell.length_a   1.000
_cell.length_b   1.000
_cell.length_c   1.000
_cell.angle_alpha   90.00
_cell.angle_beta   90.00
_cell.angle_gamma   90.00
#
_symmetry.space_group_name_H-M   'P 1'
#
loop_
_entity.id
_entity.type
_entity.pdbx_description
1 polymer ?
#
loop_
_entity_poly.entity_id
_entity_poly.type
_entity_poly.pdbx_seq_one_letter_code
_entity_poly.pdbx_strand_id
1 'polypeptide(L)'
;MAEVTFGAEISEDRSLCAVAKAWREANGRIAVKVVWRGAPVLAPDVMDALYMSDDPVDTAVDPRSQSATLCAKLAERGVPVRRLGPEDVAVAHGEFMDLVASGRLKHFEQPELTAAVRGAQARPLAGAQALERRRVGVDQSPFTASEFAVWALQRWEETSSPGVYVV
;
A
#
# COMPACT_ATOMS: atom_id res chain seq x y z
N MET A 1 -4.66 -19.37 8.22
CA MET A 1 -3.60 -18.38 7.92
C MET A 1 -4.19 -16.99 7.90
N ALA A 2 -3.43 -16.00 8.30
CA ALA A 2 -3.90 -14.61 8.20
C ALA A 2 -3.99 -14.19 6.72
N GLU A 3 -5.06 -13.50 6.36
CA GLU A 3 -5.19 -12.87 5.05
C GLU A 3 -4.14 -11.79 4.87
N VAL A 4 -3.55 -11.74 3.70
CA VAL A 4 -2.45 -10.84 3.36
C VAL A 4 -2.85 -9.97 2.18
N THR A 5 -2.51 -8.70 2.24
CA THR A 5 -2.65 -7.78 1.11
C THR A 5 -1.33 -7.11 0.78
N PHE A 6 -1.18 -6.69 -0.46
CA PHE A 6 -0.05 -5.92 -0.92
C PHE A 6 -0.44 -4.49 -1.33
N GLY A 7 0.51 -3.58 -1.20
CA GLY A 7 0.52 -2.28 -1.85
C GLY A 7 1.84 -2.09 -2.57
N ALA A 8 1.82 -1.43 -3.71
CA ALA A 8 3.04 -1.16 -4.47
C ALA A 8 3.04 0.28 -5.00
N GLU A 9 4.22 0.89 -5.01
CA GLU A 9 4.42 2.24 -5.54
C GLU A 9 5.81 2.38 -6.17
N ILE A 10 5.86 3.02 -7.34
CA ILE A 10 7.10 3.46 -7.98
C ILE A 10 7.37 4.90 -7.54
N SER A 11 8.61 5.19 -7.12
CA SER A 11 9.04 6.53 -6.72
C SER A 11 8.84 7.56 -7.84
N GLU A 12 8.70 8.83 -7.48
CA GLU A 12 8.43 9.92 -8.43
C GLU A 12 9.50 10.03 -9.52
N ASP A 13 10.77 9.84 -9.16
CA ASP A 13 11.90 9.86 -10.10
C ASP A 13 12.08 8.53 -10.86
N ARG A 14 11.21 7.54 -10.60
CA ARG A 14 11.21 6.19 -11.18
C ARG A 14 12.48 5.38 -10.90
N SER A 15 13.26 5.74 -9.90
CA SER A 15 14.49 5.02 -9.55
C SER A 15 14.23 3.77 -8.71
N LEU A 16 13.14 3.78 -7.93
CA LEU A 16 12.79 2.71 -6.98
C LEU A 16 11.31 2.35 -7.07
N CYS A 17 11.04 1.10 -6.74
CA CYS A 17 9.69 0.61 -6.45
C CYS A 17 9.71 -0.06 -5.09
N ALA A 18 8.70 0.19 -4.29
CA ALA A 18 8.48 -0.50 -3.02
C ALA A 18 7.23 -1.36 -3.10
N VAL A 19 7.28 -2.53 -2.47
CA VAL A 19 6.14 -3.40 -2.21
C VAL A 19 6.02 -3.59 -0.71
N ALA A 20 4.85 -3.30 -0.17
CA ALA A 20 4.52 -3.52 1.22
C ALA A 20 3.44 -4.60 1.37
N LYS A 21 3.46 -5.28 2.50
CA LYS A 21 2.54 -6.32 2.90
C LYS A 21 1.83 -5.90 4.17
N ALA A 22 0.52 -6.12 4.24
CA ALA A 22 -0.27 -5.91 5.44
C ALA A 22 -1.04 -7.16 5.81
N TRP A 23 -1.26 -7.36 7.12
CA TRP A 23 -2.05 -8.45 7.68
C TRP A 23 -2.61 -8.07 9.04
N ARG A 24 -3.65 -8.77 9.48
CA ARG A 24 -4.19 -8.58 10.83
C ARG A 24 -3.56 -9.57 11.80
N GLU A 25 -3.04 -9.06 12.90
CA GLU A 25 -2.52 -9.88 14.00
C GLU A 25 -3.67 -10.41 14.89
N ALA A 26 -3.39 -11.46 15.65
CA ALA A 26 -4.36 -12.06 16.58
C ALA A 26 -4.89 -11.09 17.63
N ASN A 27 -4.10 -10.07 17.99
CA ASN A 27 -4.49 -9.01 18.94
C ASN A 27 -5.36 -7.90 18.30
N GLY A 28 -5.72 -8.02 17.02
CA GLY A 28 -6.54 -7.07 16.27
C GLY A 28 -5.79 -5.88 15.66
N ARG A 29 -4.47 -5.77 15.88
CA ARG A 29 -3.66 -4.72 15.24
C ARG A 29 -3.40 -5.08 13.78
N ILE A 30 -3.28 -4.07 12.94
CA ILE A 30 -2.78 -4.24 11.57
C ILE A 30 -1.26 -4.14 11.60
N ALA A 31 -0.59 -5.16 11.09
CA ALA A 31 0.85 -5.14 10.86
C ALA A 31 1.13 -4.78 9.40
N VAL A 32 2.16 -3.98 9.17
CA VAL A 32 2.62 -3.59 7.85
C VAL A 32 4.13 -3.67 7.76
N LYS A 33 4.62 -4.17 6.64
CA LYS A 33 6.06 -4.34 6.38
C LYS A 33 6.36 -4.11 4.90
N VAL A 34 7.41 -3.35 4.61
CA VAL A 34 7.99 -3.29 3.27
C VAL A 34 8.73 -4.62 3.03
N VAL A 35 8.28 -5.37 2.04
CA VAL A 35 8.81 -6.71 1.74
C VAL A 35 9.80 -6.70 0.59
N TRP A 36 9.80 -5.64 -0.21
CA TRP A 36 10.78 -5.44 -1.28
C TRP A 36 10.91 -3.96 -1.65
N ARG A 37 12.10 -3.57 -2.02
CA ARG A 37 12.44 -2.26 -2.60
C ARG A 37 13.59 -2.42 -3.59
N GLY A 38 13.40 -1.97 -4.82
CA GLY A 38 14.41 -2.13 -5.85
C GLY A 38 14.04 -1.45 -7.16
N ALA A 39 14.77 -1.77 -8.24
CA ALA A 39 14.54 -1.17 -9.54
C ALA A 39 13.14 -1.52 -10.09
N PRO A 40 12.36 -0.55 -10.59
CA PRO A 40 10.99 -0.78 -11.06
C PRO A 40 10.86 -1.85 -12.14
N VAL A 41 11.87 -2.04 -12.98
CA VAL A 41 11.87 -3.09 -14.03
C VAL A 41 11.76 -4.50 -13.44
N LEU A 42 12.21 -4.72 -12.21
CA LEU A 42 12.14 -6.00 -11.52
C LEU A 42 10.81 -6.24 -10.79
N ALA A 43 10.03 -5.19 -10.58
CA ALA A 43 8.82 -5.27 -9.78
C ALA A 43 7.80 -6.30 -10.27
N PRO A 44 7.51 -6.47 -11.58
CA PRO A 44 6.58 -7.49 -12.03
C PRO A 44 7.02 -8.91 -11.66
N ASP A 45 8.31 -9.25 -11.80
CA ASP A 45 8.83 -10.58 -11.47
C ASP A 45 8.81 -10.81 -9.95
N VAL A 46 9.14 -9.79 -9.17
CA VAL A 46 9.06 -9.84 -7.70
C VAL A 46 7.60 -10.03 -7.24
N MET A 47 6.66 -9.32 -7.83
CA MET A 47 5.25 -9.47 -7.52
C MET A 47 4.74 -10.88 -7.83
N ASP A 48 5.12 -11.47 -8.97
CA ASP A 48 4.77 -12.86 -9.29
C ASP A 48 5.29 -13.81 -8.21
N ALA A 49 6.54 -13.65 -7.78
CA ALA A 49 7.14 -14.48 -6.74
C ALA A 49 6.42 -14.30 -5.38
N LEU A 50 6.06 -13.07 -5.01
CA LEU A 50 5.33 -12.77 -3.79
C LEU A 50 3.90 -13.36 -3.82
N TYR A 51 3.23 -13.32 -4.98
CA TYR A 51 1.92 -13.97 -5.16
C TYR A 51 2.02 -15.48 -4.95
N MET A 52 3.06 -16.12 -5.47
CA MET A 52 3.26 -17.55 -5.30
C MET A 52 3.58 -17.95 -3.86
N SER A 53 4.29 -17.11 -3.11
CA SER A 53 4.70 -17.42 -1.74
C SER A 53 3.66 -17.07 -0.69
N ASP A 54 2.96 -15.95 -0.85
CA ASP A 54 2.12 -15.36 0.19
C ASP A 54 0.62 -15.47 -0.08
N ASP A 55 0.23 -15.80 -1.33
CA ASP A 55 -1.15 -15.94 -1.79
C ASP A 55 -2.06 -14.79 -1.32
N PRO A 56 -1.75 -13.54 -1.71
CA PRO A 56 -2.47 -12.37 -1.22
C PRO A 56 -3.92 -12.35 -1.70
N VAL A 57 -4.81 -11.89 -0.83
CA VAL A 57 -6.24 -11.74 -1.17
C VAL A 57 -6.53 -10.49 -1.98
N ASP A 58 -5.66 -9.48 -1.93
CA ASP A 58 -5.80 -8.25 -2.71
C ASP A 58 -4.45 -7.53 -2.87
N THR A 59 -4.34 -6.70 -3.89
CA THR A 59 -3.18 -5.82 -4.13
C THR A 59 -3.67 -4.45 -4.61
N ALA A 60 -3.20 -3.39 -4.00
CA ALA A 60 -3.61 -2.02 -4.33
C ALA A 60 -2.47 -1.20 -4.94
N VAL A 61 -2.76 -0.51 -6.03
CA VAL A 61 -1.82 0.37 -6.76
C VAL A 61 -2.56 1.59 -7.29
N ASP A 62 -1.94 2.76 -7.25
CA ASP A 62 -2.46 3.98 -7.88
C ASP A 62 -2.06 4.03 -9.37
N PRO A 63 -2.99 3.83 -10.31
CA PRO A 63 -2.69 3.83 -11.74
C PRO A 63 -2.41 5.22 -12.31
N ARG A 64 -2.57 6.29 -11.54
CA ARG A 64 -2.32 7.68 -11.95
C ARG A 64 -1.02 8.23 -11.41
N SER A 65 -0.23 7.42 -10.71
CA SER A 65 1.13 7.72 -10.30
C SER A 65 2.14 7.18 -11.31
N GLN A 66 3.41 7.21 -10.95
CA GLN A 66 4.46 6.54 -11.71
C GLN A 66 4.21 5.02 -11.84
N SER A 67 3.35 4.46 -10.98
CA SER A 67 2.97 3.04 -10.97
C SER A 67 2.00 2.64 -12.08
N ALA A 68 1.58 3.54 -12.96
CA ALA A 68 0.74 3.21 -14.12
C ALA A 68 1.35 2.08 -14.97
N THR A 69 2.65 2.10 -15.16
CA THR A 69 3.37 1.06 -15.92
C THR A 69 3.38 -0.29 -15.18
N LEU A 70 3.47 -0.27 -13.86
CA LEU A 70 3.37 -1.49 -13.05
C LEU A 70 1.97 -2.11 -13.17
N CYS A 71 0.91 -1.30 -13.07
CA CYS A 71 -0.47 -1.78 -13.27
C CYS A 71 -0.64 -2.49 -14.62
N ALA A 72 -0.13 -1.90 -15.70
CA ALA A 72 -0.20 -2.49 -17.05
C ALA A 72 0.53 -3.84 -17.11
N LYS A 73 1.75 -3.91 -16.57
CA LYS A 73 2.56 -5.12 -16.56
C LYS A 73 1.95 -6.25 -15.74
N LEU A 74 1.37 -5.94 -14.58
CA LEU A 74 0.67 -6.92 -13.75
C LEU A 74 -0.59 -7.44 -14.44
N ALA A 75 -1.35 -6.56 -15.13
CA ALA A 75 -2.52 -6.95 -15.91
C ALA A 75 -2.13 -7.91 -17.06
N GLU A 76 -1.06 -7.63 -17.79
CA GLU A 76 -0.53 -8.51 -18.84
C GLU A 76 -0.20 -9.93 -18.32
N ARG A 77 0.20 -10.04 -17.04
CA ARG A 77 0.52 -11.30 -16.36
C ARG A 77 -0.68 -11.97 -15.68
N GLY A 78 -1.85 -11.35 -15.77
CA GLY A 78 -3.05 -11.87 -15.11
C GLY A 78 -3.04 -11.72 -13.58
N VAL A 79 -2.17 -10.89 -13.03
CA VAL A 79 -2.15 -10.58 -11.60
C VAL A 79 -3.26 -9.57 -11.29
N PRO A 80 -4.23 -9.92 -10.42
CA PRO A 80 -5.31 -9.00 -10.08
C PRO A 80 -4.78 -7.83 -9.26
N VAL A 81 -5.17 -6.61 -9.66
CA VAL A 81 -4.77 -5.37 -8.99
C VAL A 81 -6.00 -4.49 -8.77
N ARG A 82 -6.22 -4.06 -7.53
CA ARG A 82 -7.18 -3.02 -7.18
C ARG A 82 -6.57 -1.66 -7.50
N ARG A 83 -7.21 -0.95 -8.41
CA ARG A 83 -6.77 0.37 -8.87
C ARG A 83 -7.40 1.45 -8.02
N LEU A 84 -6.59 2.25 -7.31
CA LEU A 84 -7.08 3.33 -6.47
C LEU A 84 -7.46 4.57 -7.30
N GLY A 85 -8.61 5.17 -6.98
CA GLY A 85 -8.97 6.51 -7.41
C GLY A 85 -8.36 7.60 -6.50
N PRO A 86 -8.50 8.93 -6.83
CA PRO A 86 -8.01 10.01 -5.98
C PRO A 86 -8.60 9.99 -4.58
N GLU A 87 -9.88 9.69 -4.48
CA GLU A 87 -10.58 9.57 -3.22
C GLU A 87 -10.04 8.42 -2.38
N ASP A 88 -9.78 7.27 -3.00
CA ASP A 88 -9.20 6.11 -2.33
C ASP A 88 -7.81 6.41 -1.77
N VAL A 89 -6.97 7.13 -2.52
CA VAL A 89 -5.62 7.54 -2.07
C VAL A 89 -5.71 8.46 -0.86
N ALA A 90 -6.63 9.41 -0.85
CA ALA A 90 -6.86 10.31 0.28
C ALA A 90 -7.40 9.55 1.51
N VAL A 91 -8.34 8.63 1.31
CA VAL A 91 -8.89 7.78 2.37
C VAL A 91 -7.81 6.86 2.93
N ALA A 92 -6.99 6.24 2.09
CA ALA A 92 -5.88 5.38 2.52
C ALA A 92 -4.91 6.13 3.45
N HIS A 93 -4.57 7.37 3.12
CA HIS A 93 -3.73 8.20 3.97
C HIS A 93 -4.40 8.50 5.33
N GLY A 94 -5.65 8.96 5.32
CA GLY A 94 -6.38 9.29 6.55
C GLY A 94 -6.54 8.10 7.47
N GLU A 95 -6.97 6.96 6.96
CA GLU A 95 -7.14 5.71 7.74
C GLU A 95 -5.82 5.20 8.30
N PHE A 96 -4.72 5.29 7.53
CA PHE A 96 -3.40 4.93 8.02
C PHE A 96 -2.97 5.81 9.21
N MET A 97 -3.16 7.12 9.10
CA MET A 97 -2.85 8.05 10.17
C MET A 97 -3.72 7.82 11.42
N ASP A 98 -5.00 7.49 11.25
CA ASP A 98 -5.89 7.14 12.35
C ASP A 98 -5.44 5.86 13.08
N LEU A 99 -4.97 4.85 12.35
CA LEU A 99 -4.40 3.64 12.93
C LEU A 99 -3.11 3.92 13.71
N VAL A 100 -2.26 4.80 13.21
CA VAL A 100 -1.05 5.26 13.92
C VAL A 100 -1.43 5.99 15.21
N ALA A 101 -2.33 6.97 15.12
CA ALA A 101 -2.75 7.78 16.26
C ALA A 101 -3.43 6.95 17.37
N SER A 102 -4.18 5.92 16.99
CA SER A 102 -4.86 5.01 17.92
C SER A 102 -3.99 3.86 18.45
N GLY A 103 -2.72 3.75 18.01
CA GLY A 103 -1.83 2.67 18.39
C GLY A 103 -2.23 1.29 17.83
N ARG A 104 -3.03 1.27 16.78
CA ARG A 104 -3.56 0.05 16.15
C ARG A 104 -2.74 -0.43 14.95
N LEU A 105 -1.69 0.30 14.59
CA LEU A 105 -0.74 -0.10 13.57
C LEU A 105 0.54 -0.63 14.20
N LYS A 106 1.07 -1.72 13.65
CA LYS A 106 2.40 -2.25 13.96
C LYS A 106 3.30 -2.13 12.73
N HIS A 107 4.49 -1.61 12.91
CA HIS A 107 5.55 -1.59 11.90
C HIS A 107 6.83 -2.22 12.47
N PHE A 108 7.84 -2.46 11.64
CA PHE A 108 9.04 -3.24 12.00
C PHE A 108 10.31 -2.38 12.00
N GLU A 109 10.19 -1.07 12.22
CA GLU A 109 11.31 -0.12 12.31
C GLU A 109 12.28 -0.19 11.13
N GLN A 110 11.77 -0.47 9.93
CA GLN A 110 12.58 -0.56 8.71
C GLN A 110 13.14 0.81 8.34
N PRO A 111 14.46 0.93 8.08
CA PRO A 111 15.10 2.22 7.81
C PRO A 111 14.47 3.00 6.67
N GLU A 112 14.13 2.35 5.57
CA GLU A 112 13.50 2.98 4.39
C GLU A 112 12.10 3.53 4.70
N LEU A 113 11.30 2.80 5.48
CA LEU A 113 9.99 3.27 5.90
C LEU A 113 10.09 4.40 6.92
N THR A 114 10.99 4.26 7.89
CA THR A 114 11.25 5.30 8.90
C THR A 114 11.71 6.61 8.23
N ALA A 115 12.62 6.53 7.26
CA ALA A 115 13.09 7.70 6.52
C ALA A 115 11.95 8.37 5.73
N ALA A 116 11.11 7.57 5.05
CA ALA A 116 9.96 8.07 4.31
C ALA A 116 8.97 8.78 5.24
N VAL A 117 8.63 8.20 6.38
CA VAL A 117 7.70 8.80 7.36
C VAL A 117 8.27 10.10 7.94
N ARG A 118 9.55 10.14 8.30
CA ARG A 118 10.19 11.37 8.82
C ARG A 118 10.24 12.49 7.79
N GLY A 119 10.40 12.19 6.52
CA GLY A 119 10.43 13.17 5.43
C GLY A 119 9.05 13.47 4.85
N ALA A 120 7.99 12.86 5.34
CA ALA A 120 6.66 12.97 4.77
C ALA A 120 6.07 14.38 4.88
N GLN A 121 5.38 14.77 3.82
CA GLN A 121 4.60 16.00 3.73
C GLN A 121 3.21 15.66 3.21
N ALA A 122 2.20 16.41 3.64
CA ALA A 122 0.84 16.24 3.15
C ALA A 122 0.53 17.23 2.01
N ARG A 123 -0.35 16.83 1.11
CA ARG A 123 -0.92 17.68 0.05
C ARG A 123 -2.44 17.53 0.01
N PRO A 124 -3.19 18.55 -0.44
CA PRO A 124 -4.63 18.41 -0.68
C PRO A 124 -4.90 17.41 -1.81
N LEU A 125 -5.89 16.55 -1.63
CA LEU A 125 -6.38 15.63 -2.65
C LEU A 125 -7.83 15.26 -2.37
N ALA A 126 -8.72 15.42 -3.37
CA ALA A 126 -10.13 15.01 -3.32
C ALA A 126 -10.87 15.50 -2.06
N GLY A 127 -10.63 16.73 -1.62
CA GLY A 127 -11.26 17.34 -0.44
C GLY A 127 -10.66 16.91 0.92
N ALA A 128 -9.61 16.10 0.92
CA ALA A 128 -8.88 15.64 2.11
C ALA A 128 -7.37 15.84 1.91
N GLN A 129 -6.55 15.04 2.56
CA GLN A 129 -5.10 15.07 2.42
C GLN A 129 -4.54 13.71 1.99
N ALA A 130 -3.43 13.74 1.27
CA ALA A 130 -2.63 12.59 0.90
C ALA A 130 -1.14 12.91 1.06
N LEU A 131 -0.28 11.90 0.93
CA LEU A 131 1.16 12.12 0.91
C LEU A 131 1.58 12.92 -0.32
N GLU A 132 2.44 13.92 -0.12
CA GLU A 132 3.17 14.55 -1.20
C GLU A 132 4.26 13.60 -1.69
N ARG A 133 4.21 13.23 -2.95
CA ARG A 133 5.16 12.29 -3.57
C ARG A 133 6.19 13.00 -4.44
N ARG A 134 5.87 14.24 -4.80
CA ARG A 134 6.69 15.05 -5.67
C ARG A 134 7.62 15.96 -4.95
N ARG A 135 8.46 16.60 -4.96
CA ARG A 135 9.19 17.65 -4.23
C ARG A 135 9.56 17.28 -2.79
N VAL A 136 9.67 15.99 -2.50
CA VAL A 136 10.13 15.50 -1.20
C VAL A 136 11.55 14.97 -1.38
N GLY A 137 12.48 15.34 -0.52
CA GLY A 137 13.88 14.95 -0.61
C GLY A 137 14.18 13.49 -0.26
N VAL A 138 13.13 12.71 0.11
CA VAL A 138 13.21 11.32 0.52
C VAL A 138 12.22 10.50 -0.28
N ASP A 139 12.62 9.30 -0.74
CA ASP A 139 11.72 8.36 -1.41
C ASP A 139 10.50 8.05 -0.55
N GLN A 140 9.31 8.39 -1.05
CA GLN A 140 8.02 8.15 -0.38
C GLN A 140 7.37 6.82 -0.79
N SER A 141 7.95 6.07 -1.72
CA SER A 141 7.34 4.82 -2.19
C SER A 141 7.15 3.78 -1.08
N PRO A 142 8.04 3.60 -0.08
CA PRO A 142 7.80 2.69 1.02
C PRO A 142 6.58 3.08 1.88
N PHE A 143 6.38 4.37 2.14
CA PHE A 143 5.24 4.83 2.91
C PHE A 143 3.93 4.70 2.12
N THR A 144 3.91 5.15 0.87
CA THR A 144 2.75 5.03 -0.01
C THR A 144 2.34 3.57 -0.22
N ALA A 145 3.28 2.67 -0.49
CA ALA A 145 3.01 1.24 -0.62
C ALA A 145 2.41 0.65 0.66
N SER A 146 2.90 1.09 1.83
CA SER A 146 2.38 0.67 3.14
C SER A 146 0.94 1.13 3.36
N GLU A 147 0.60 2.37 3.03
CA GLU A 147 -0.78 2.88 3.09
C GLU A 147 -1.73 2.07 2.20
N PHE A 148 -1.29 1.75 0.98
CA PHE A 148 -2.10 0.99 0.04
C PHE A 148 -2.30 -0.46 0.49
N ALA A 149 -1.29 -1.11 1.06
CA ALA A 149 -1.42 -2.46 1.61
C ALA A 149 -2.45 -2.49 2.77
N VAL A 150 -2.38 -1.52 3.68
CA VAL A 150 -3.31 -1.39 4.80
C VAL A 150 -4.73 -1.10 4.32
N TRP A 151 -4.89 -0.18 3.35
CA TRP A 151 -6.18 0.14 2.77
C TRP A 151 -6.81 -1.08 2.08
N ALA A 152 -6.05 -1.84 1.31
CA ALA A 152 -6.53 -3.06 0.67
C ALA A 152 -7.04 -4.09 1.69
N LEU A 153 -6.32 -4.27 2.81
CA LEU A 153 -6.74 -5.17 3.88
C LEU A 153 -8.08 -4.75 4.49
N GLN A 154 -8.23 -3.47 4.81
CA GLN A 154 -9.48 -2.95 5.38
C GLN A 154 -10.65 -3.11 4.41
N ARG A 155 -10.46 -2.81 3.12
CA ARG A 155 -11.50 -3.00 2.09
C ARG A 155 -11.86 -4.48 1.90
N TRP A 156 -10.88 -5.37 1.92
CA TRP A 156 -11.12 -6.80 1.87
C TRP A 156 -11.96 -7.28 3.06
N GLU A 157 -11.60 -6.89 4.27
CA GLU A 157 -12.34 -7.25 5.49
C GLU A 157 -13.79 -6.75 5.48
N GLU A 158 -14.04 -5.52 5.00
CA GLU A 158 -15.38 -4.96 4.86
C GLU A 158 -16.26 -5.74 3.89
N THR A 159 -15.68 -6.20 2.77
CA THR A 159 -16.43 -6.93 1.73
C THR A 159 -16.58 -8.43 2.04
N SER A 160 -15.67 -9.00 2.84
CA SER A 160 -15.64 -10.42 3.17
C SER A 160 -16.36 -10.75 4.47
N SER A 161 -16.63 -9.76 5.33
CA SER A 161 -17.48 -9.96 6.51
C SER A 161 -18.89 -10.27 6.07
N PRO A 162 -19.50 -11.38 6.55
CA PRO A 162 -20.92 -11.64 6.29
C PRO A 162 -21.71 -10.45 6.83
N GLY A 163 -22.39 -9.76 5.95
CA GLY A 163 -23.17 -8.57 6.30
C GLY A 163 -24.13 -8.86 7.44
N VAL A 164 -24.01 -8.11 8.52
CA VAL A 164 -25.10 -7.99 9.48
C VAL A 164 -26.17 -7.20 8.74
N TYR A 165 -27.09 -7.89 8.12
CA TYR A 165 -28.33 -7.28 7.64
C TYR A 165 -29.10 -6.82 8.88
N VAL A 166 -28.99 -5.53 9.21
CA VAL A 166 -29.92 -4.91 10.13
C VAL A 166 -31.24 -4.80 9.37
N VAL A 167 -32.17 -5.66 9.73
CA VAL A 167 -33.57 -5.62 9.25
C VAL A 167 -34.27 -4.47 9.96
#